data_a4225fafcc755a3920b4cae06093b8f6
#
_entry.id   a4225fafcc755a3920b4cae06093b8f6
#
_cell.length_a   1.000
_cell.length_b   1.000
_cell.length_c   1.000
_cell.angle_alpha   90.00
_cell.angle_beta   90.00
_cell.angle_gamma   90.00
#
_symmetry.space_group_name_H-M   'P 1'
#
loop_
_entity.id
_entity.type
_entity.pdbx_description
1 polymer ?
#
loop_
_entity_poly.entity_id
_entity_poly.type
_entity_poly.pdbx_seq_one_letter_code
_entity_poly.pdbx_strand_id
1 'polypeptide(L)'
;MSKVMEKKKQLVQEIADKFRDSQSTILVDYRGLNVAEVTELRKQLRDAGVEFKVYKNTMSRRAADDANLSELNESLVGPTAIAFSKDDVIAPAKVIANFAKEHDALEIKAGVLEGKMVSLEQIKELADLPNYEGMLSMLLSVLQAPIRNFALATKAVAEQKEEQGA
;
A
#
# COMPACT_ATOMS: atom_id res chain seq x y z
N MET A 1 39.40 -5.83 4.46
CA MET A 1 38.15 -6.62 4.57
C MET A 1 37.89 -7.36 3.28
N SER A 2 37.22 -8.53 3.30
CA SER A 2 36.91 -9.26 2.06
C SER A 2 35.93 -8.48 1.19
N LYS A 3 36.17 -8.37 -0.12
CA LYS A 3 35.26 -7.75 -1.13
C LYS A 3 33.80 -8.22 -0.98
N VAL A 4 33.60 -9.44 -0.49
CA VAL A 4 32.26 -10.00 -0.24
C VAL A 4 31.58 -9.35 0.96
N MET A 5 32.31 -9.01 2.01
CA MET A 5 31.76 -8.30 3.17
C MET A 5 31.38 -6.86 2.83
N GLU A 6 32.15 -6.20 2.01
CA GLU A 6 31.85 -4.84 1.56
C GLU A 6 30.57 -4.78 0.72
N LYS A 7 30.40 -5.69 -0.23
CA LYS A 7 29.16 -5.82 -1.01
C LYS A 7 27.92 -6.09 -0.13
N LYS A 8 28.09 -6.92 0.92
CA LYS A 8 26.98 -7.19 1.85
C LYS A 8 26.61 -5.95 2.68
N LYS A 9 27.60 -5.19 3.13
CA LYS A 9 27.36 -3.92 3.83
C LYS A 9 26.69 -2.90 2.94
N GLN A 10 27.14 -2.76 1.69
CA GLN A 10 26.52 -1.87 0.71
C GLN A 10 25.06 -2.26 0.45
N LEU A 11 24.75 -3.56 0.32
CA LEU A 11 23.38 -4.03 0.14
C LEU A 11 22.51 -3.74 1.35
N VAL A 12 23.02 -3.93 2.58
CA VAL A 12 22.27 -3.60 3.81
C VAL A 12 21.99 -2.10 3.86
N GLN A 13 22.99 -1.27 3.51
CA GLN A 13 22.83 0.18 3.45
C GLN A 13 21.77 0.58 2.41
N GLU A 14 21.82 0.00 1.20
CA GLU A 14 20.83 0.24 0.15
C GLU A 14 19.41 -0.09 0.62
N ILE A 15 19.23 -1.21 1.33
CA ILE A 15 17.93 -1.61 1.86
C ILE A 15 17.49 -0.65 2.98
N ALA A 16 18.40 -0.25 3.87
CA ALA A 16 18.10 0.68 4.95
C ALA A 16 17.69 2.06 4.41
N ASP A 17 18.37 2.54 3.38
CA ASP A 17 18.02 3.79 2.71
C ASP A 17 16.64 3.69 2.04
N LYS A 18 16.31 2.55 1.43
CA LYS A 18 14.96 2.31 0.89
C LYS A 18 13.87 2.29 1.97
N PHE A 19 14.15 1.73 3.14
CA PHE A 19 13.21 1.79 4.27
C PHE A 19 12.98 3.22 4.76
N ARG A 20 14.01 4.07 4.74
CA ARG A 20 13.91 5.47 5.16
C ARG A 20 13.23 6.36 4.12
N ASP A 21 13.53 6.12 2.84
CA ASP A 21 13.02 6.93 1.72
C ASP A 21 11.57 6.57 1.34
N SER A 22 11.11 5.36 1.70
CA SER A 22 9.76 4.91 1.36
C SER A 22 8.73 5.43 2.35
N GLN A 23 7.62 5.97 1.84
CA GLN A 23 6.46 6.35 2.65
C GLN A 23 5.68 5.13 3.12
N SER A 24 5.69 4.08 2.31
CA SER A 24 5.00 2.83 2.63
C SER A 24 5.87 1.63 2.26
N THR A 25 5.95 0.66 3.17
CA THR A 25 6.63 -0.62 2.96
C THR A 25 5.73 -1.76 3.42
N ILE A 26 5.49 -2.74 2.55
CA ILE A 26 4.67 -3.90 2.89
C ILE A 26 5.46 -5.17 2.70
N LEU A 27 5.42 -6.02 3.72
CA LEU A 27 6.02 -7.35 3.75
C LEU A 27 4.97 -8.39 3.40
N VAL A 28 5.27 -9.21 2.40
CA VAL A 28 4.36 -10.28 1.96
C VAL A 28 5.05 -11.63 1.93
N ASP A 29 4.29 -12.67 2.23
CA ASP A 29 4.67 -14.05 1.93
C ASP A 29 4.16 -14.40 0.53
N TYR A 30 5.09 -14.78 -0.35
CA TYR A 30 4.76 -15.17 -1.72
C TYR A 30 4.80 -16.69 -1.92
N ARG A 31 4.85 -17.44 -0.83
CA ARG A 31 4.92 -18.89 -0.86
C ARG A 31 3.62 -19.47 -1.40
N GLY A 32 3.75 -20.34 -2.42
CA GLY A 32 2.61 -20.98 -3.07
C GLY A 32 2.18 -20.32 -4.38
N LEU A 33 2.66 -19.11 -4.67
CA LEU A 33 2.43 -18.48 -5.96
C LEU A 33 3.28 -19.16 -7.06
N ASN A 34 2.70 -19.32 -8.22
CA ASN A 34 3.43 -19.79 -9.39
C ASN A 34 4.21 -18.63 -10.07
N VAL A 35 5.09 -18.95 -11.01
CA VAL A 35 5.95 -17.97 -11.67
C VAL A 35 5.14 -16.94 -12.47
N ALA A 36 4.02 -17.34 -13.07
CA ALA A 36 3.16 -16.44 -13.83
C ALA A 36 2.50 -15.42 -12.92
N GLU A 37 1.93 -15.86 -11.79
CA GLU A 37 1.29 -15.02 -10.76
C GLU A 37 2.28 -14.02 -10.16
N VAL A 38 3.48 -14.46 -9.79
CA VAL A 38 4.53 -13.54 -9.28
C VAL A 38 4.93 -12.52 -10.34
N THR A 39 4.96 -12.91 -11.62
CA THR A 39 5.29 -11.99 -12.71
C THR A 39 4.20 -10.96 -12.92
N GLU A 40 2.94 -11.36 -12.81
CA GLU A 40 1.81 -10.46 -12.90
C GLU A 40 1.76 -9.49 -11.72
N LEU A 41 1.94 -9.98 -10.49
CA LEU A 41 2.05 -9.14 -9.30
C LEU A 41 3.16 -8.08 -9.44
N ARG A 42 4.34 -8.49 -9.92
CA ARG A 42 5.44 -7.55 -10.19
C ARG A 42 5.09 -6.50 -11.23
N LYS A 43 4.33 -6.87 -12.25
CA LYS A 43 3.87 -5.95 -13.29
C LYS A 43 2.91 -4.93 -12.69
N GLN A 44 1.87 -5.39 -12.00
CA GLN A 44 0.88 -4.51 -11.36
C GLN A 44 1.51 -3.55 -10.35
N LEU A 45 2.44 -4.04 -9.51
CA LEU A 45 3.15 -3.19 -8.56
C LEU A 45 4.04 -2.16 -9.26
N ARG A 46 4.75 -2.55 -10.32
CA ARG A 46 5.58 -1.63 -11.10
C ARG A 46 4.74 -0.57 -11.81
N ASP A 47 3.59 -0.94 -12.36
CA ASP A 47 2.66 -0.01 -13.02
C ASP A 47 2.07 0.99 -12.01
N ALA A 48 1.99 0.60 -10.73
CA ALA A 48 1.62 1.46 -9.60
C ALA A 48 2.81 2.23 -8.96
N GLY A 49 4.00 2.19 -9.57
CA GLY A 49 5.18 2.88 -9.05
C GLY A 49 5.83 2.25 -7.81
N VAL A 50 5.47 1.00 -7.51
CA VAL A 50 5.95 0.26 -6.32
C VAL A 50 7.11 -0.66 -6.69
N GLU A 51 8.22 -0.54 -5.98
CA GLU A 51 9.36 -1.42 -6.13
C GLU A 51 9.15 -2.72 -5.33
N PHE A 52 9.09 -3.86 -5.99
CA PHE A 52 8.92 -5.18 -5.38
C PHE A 52 10.18 -6.01 -5.49
N LYS A 53 10.80 -6.33 -4.36
CA LYS A 53 12.04 -7.12 -4.31
C LYS A 53 12.03 -8.17 -3.21
N VAL A 54 12.73 -9.27 -3.48
CA VAL A 54 13.02 -10.32 -2.51
C VAL A 54 14.45 -10.16 -2.04
N TYR A 55 14.64 -10.02 -0.75
CA TYR A 55 15.95 -9.93 -0.12
C TYR A 55 16.16 -11.10 0.85
N LYS A 56 17.41 -11.37 1.19
CA LYS A 56 17.72 -12.34 2.22
C LYS A 56 17.33 -11.79 3.59
N ASN A 57 16.49 -12.49 4.34
CA ASN A 57 15.95 -12.05 5.64
C ASN A 57 17.02 -11.51 6.60
N THR A 58 18.21 -12.14 6.64
CA THR A 58 19.32 -11.68 7.50
C THR A 58 19.86 -10.30 7.09
N MET A 59 19.72 -9.90 5.84
CA MET A 59 20.10 -8.57 5.35
C MET A 59 18.99 -7.57 5.66
N SER A 60 17.75 -7.97 5.40
CA SER A 60 16.56 -7.14 5.69
C SER A 60 16.44 -6.81 7.17
N ARG A 61 16.70 -7.79 8.06
CA ARG A 61 16.70 -7.55 9.52
C ARG A 61 17.74 -6.51 9.94
N ARG A 62 18.97 -6.61 9.44
CA ARG A 62 20.02 -5.63 9.74
C ARG A 62 19.66 -4.25 9.21
N ALA A 63 19.08 -4.19 8.01
CA ALA A 63 18.62 -2.93 7.42
C ALA A 63 17.45 -2.32 8.20
N ALA A 64 16.53 -3.15 8.71
CA ALA A 64 15.43 -2.70 9.56
C ALA A 64 15.95 -2.15 10.90
N ASP A 65 16.95 -2.81 11.51
CA ASP A 65 17.61 -2.30 12.73
C ASP A 65 18.29 -0.95 12.46
N ASP A 66 19.01 -0.82 11.35
CA ASP A 66 19.68 0.44 10.93
C ASP A 66 18.67 1.56 10.60
N ALA A 67 17.44 1.20 10.23
CA ALA A 67 16.33 2.14 9.95
C ALA A 67 15.44 2.43 11.17
N ASN A 68 15.78 1.92 12.36
CA ASN A 68 14.98 2.00 13.60
C ASN A 68 13.61 1.31 13.50
N LEU A 69 13.50 0.27 12.70
CA LEU A 69 12.30 -0.54 12.47
C LEU A 69 12.50 -1.98 13.00
N SER A 70 13.10 -2.12 14.19
CA SER A 70 13.45 -3.43 14.77
C SER A 70 12.23 -4.33 15.00
N GLU A 71 11.04 -3.75 15.15
CA GLU A 71 9.77 -4.49 15.29
C GLU A 71 9.46 -5.36 14.06
N LEU A 72 9.94 -4.96 12.87
CA LEU A 72 9.80 -5.77 11.63
C LEU A 72 10.53 -7.12 11.68
N ASN A 73 11.49 -7.28 12.57
CA ASN A 73 12.31 -8.49 12.66
C ASN A 73 11.48 -9.74 12.95
N GLU A 74 10.37 -9.60 13.68
CA GLU A 74 9.43 -10.68 13.97
C GLU A 74 8.72 -11.18 12.70
N SER A 75 8.40 -10.27 11.77
CA SER A 75 7.72 -10.57 10.51
C SER A 75 8.67 -11.01 9.40
N LEU A 76 10.00 -10.80 9.55
CA LEU A 76 11.03 -11.22 8.59
C LEU A 76 11.46 -12.68 8.79
N VAL A 77 10.49 -13.61 8.79
CA VAL A 77 10.67 -15.05 8.91
C VAL A 77 10.06 -15.75 7.70
N GLY A 78 10.73 -16.80 7.20
CA GLY A 78 10.26 -17.54 6.01
C GLY A 78 10.44 -16.77 4.69
N PRO A 79 9.76 -17.19 3.61
CA PRO A 79 9.80 -16.49 2.32
C PRO A 79 9.15 -15.12 2.47
N THR A 80 9.93 -14.06 2.26
CA THR A 80 9.43 -12.69 2.41
C THR A 80 9.88 -11.85 1.24
N ALA A 81 8.92 -11.20 0.59
CA ALA A 81 9.16 -10.15 -0.37
C ALA A 81 8.76 -8.81 0.24
N ILE A 82 9.42 -7.75 -0.21
CA ILE A 82 9.24 -6.40 0.30
C ILE A 82 8.80 -5.51 -0.86
N ALA A 83 7.69 -4.82 -0.67
CA ALA A 83 7.19 -3.80 -1.57
C ALA A 83 7.48 -2.42 -0.97
N PHE A 84 8.20 -1.57 -1.70
CA PHE A 84 8.54 -0.21 -1.31
C PHE A 84 7.79 0.78 -2.19
N SER A 85 7.10 1.74 -1.60
CA SER A 85 6.51 2.88 -2.30
C SER A 85 7.06 4.19 -1.77
N LYS A 86 7.47 5.09 -2.69
CA LYS A 86 8.02 6.41 -2.36
C LYS A 86 6.97 7.50 -2.40
N ASP A 87 6.06 7.43 -3.36
CA ASP A 87 5.15 8.53 -3.69
C ASP A 87 3.75 8.31 -3.14
N ASP A 88 3.28 7.06 -3.08
CA ASP A 88 1.91 6.73 -2.68
C ASP A 88 1.91 5.72 -1.53
N VAL A 89 1.22 6.09 -0.47
CA VAL A 89 1.07 5.28 0.75
C VAL A 89 0.09 4.12 0.53
N ILE A 90 -0.94 4.36 -0.29
CA ILE A 90 -2.09 3.46 -0.46
C ILE A 90 -1.87 2.46 -1.60
N ALA A 91 -1.18 2.87 -2.66
CA ALA A 91 -1.00 2.04 -3.85
C ALA A 91 -0.49 0.62 -3.57
N PRO A 92 0.58 0.39 -2.78
CA PRO A 92 1.05 -0.95 -2.52
C PRO A 92 0.05 -1.79 -1.72
N ALA A 93 -0.64 -1.19 -0.73
CA ALA A 93 -1.66 -1.87 0.05
C ALA A 93 -2.82 -2.33 -0.83
N LYS A 94 -3.29 -1.47 -1.72
CA LYS A 94 -4.41 -1.75 -2.63
C LYS A 94 -4.09 -2.85 -3.63
N VAL A 95 -2.93 -2.77 -4.30
CA VAL A 95 -2.53 -3.78 -5.29
C VAL A 95 -2.34 -5.13 -4.62
N ILE A 96 -1.64 -5.18 -3.48
CA ILE A 96 -1.36 -6.43 -2.77
C ILE A 96 -2.65 -7.03 -2.19
N ALA A 97 -3.54 -6.22 -1.60
CA ALA A 97 -4.79 -6.72 -1.03
C ALA A 97 -5.76 -7.22 -2.12
N ASN A 98 -5.84 -6.55 -3.26
CA ASN A 98 -6.66 -7.02 -4.38
C ASN A 98 -6.11 -8.32 -4.95
N PHE A 99 -4.79 -8.40 -5.13
CA PHE A 99 -4.16 -9.63 -5.61
C PHE A 99 -4.32 -10.80 -4.61
N ALA A 100 -4.26 -10.52 -3.30
CA ALA A 100 -4.51 -11.52 -2.26
C ALA A 100 -5.96 -12.00 -2.22
N LYS A 101 -6.95 -11.21 -2.68
CA LYS A 101 -8.34 -11.66 -2.85
C LYS A 101 -8.50 -12.65 -4.00
N GLU A 102 -7.66 -12.55 -5.04
CA GLU A 102 -7.67 -13.44 -6.21
C GLU A 102 -6.78 -14.66 -6.01
N HIS A 103 -5.76 -14.55 -5.16
CA HIS A 103 -4.74 -15.57 -4.91
C HIS A 103 -4.53 -15.77 -3.40
N ASP A 104 -5.20 -16.74 -2.81
CA ASP A 104 -5.12 -17.07 -1.37
C ASP A 104 -3.70 -17.40 -0.88
N ALA A 105 -2.79 -17.71 -1.81
CA ALA A 105 -1.39 -18.02 -1.49
C ALA A 105 -0.55 -16.80 -1.11
N LEU A 106 -1.03 -15.57 -1.39
CA LEU A 106 -0.34 -14.34 -1.02
C LEU A 106 -0.83 -13.84 0.34
N GLU A 107 0.04 -13.87 1.33
CA GLU A 107 -0.26 -13.37 2.68
C GLU A 107 0.51 -12.09 2.99
N ILE A 108 -0.19 -11.09 3.51
CA ILE A 108 0.44 -9.87 4.05
C ILE A 108 0.92 -10.19 5.46
N LYS A 109 2.21 -9.95 5.76
CA LYS A 109 2.80 -10.20 7.08
C LYS A 109 2.78 -8.98 7.98
N ALA A 110 3.24 -7.86 7.46
CA ALA A 110 3.33 -6.60 8.19
C ALA A 110 3.46 -5.44 7.21
N GLY A 111 3.24 -4.23 7.68
CA GLY A 111 3.53 -3.02 6.94
C GLY A 111 4.13 -1.94 7.81
N VAL A 112 4.80 -1.01 7.17
CA VAL A 112 5.30 0.22 7.77
C VAL A 112 4.77 1.38 6.94
N LEU A 113 4.17 2.34 7.59
CA LEU A 113 3.68 3.58 7.01
C LEU A 113 4.34 4.75 7.74
N GLU A 114 5.01 5.60 6.99
CA GLU A 114 5.69 6.78 7.56
C GLU A 114 6.57 6.45 8.77
N GLY A 115 7.26 5.31 8.72
CA GLY A 115 8.14 4.86 9.81
C GLY A 115 7.43 4.21 11.01
N LYS A 116 6.12 3.97 10.96
CA LYS A 116 5.35 3.30 12.01
C LYS A 116 4.85 1.94 11.54
N MET A 117 4.92 0.95 12.42
CA MET A 117 4.33 -0.36 12.18
C MET A 117 2.80 -0.25 12.09
N VAL A 118 2.24 -0.95 11.11
CA VAL A 118 0.78 -1.03 10.89
C VAL A 118 0.33 -2.48 10.97
N SER A 119 -0.80 -2.69 11.61
CA SER A 119 -1.42 -4.01 11.70
C SER A 119 -2.00 -4.46 10.36
N LEU A 120 -2.25 -5.77 10.23
CA LEU A 120 -2.91 -6.34 9.05
C LEU A 120 -4.30 -5.75 8.80
N GLU A 121 -5.03 -5.44 9.86
CA GLU A 121 -6.36 -4.83 9.78
C GLU A 121 -6.28 -3.43 9.18
N GLN A 122 -5.35 -2.62 9.64
CA GLN A 122 -5.13 -1.27 9.12
C GLN A 122 -4.68 -1.28 7.66
N ILE A 123 -3.85 -2.28 7.25
CA ILE A 123 -3.46 -2.42 5.83
C ILE A 123 -4.66 -2.77 4.96
N LYS A 124 -5.59 -3.60 5.45
CA LYS A 124 -6.84 -3.93 4.74
C LYS A 124 -7.76 -2.71 4.64
N GLU A 125 -7.92 -1.95 5.72
CA GLU A 125 -8.69 -0.69 5.71
C GLU A 125 -8.10 0.31 4.71
N LEU A 126 -6.76 0.44 4.66
CA LEU A 126 -6.08 1.28 3.67
C LEU A 126 -6.31 0.81 2.23
N ALA A 127 -6.35 -0.49 2.01
CA ALA A 127 -6.61 -1.05 0.68
C ALA A 127 -8.03 -0.79 0.18
N ASP A 128 -8.99 -0.65 1.08
CA ASP A 128 -10.38 -0.32 0.75
C ASP A 128 -10.59 1.19 0.49
N LEU A 129 -9.60 2.04 0.82
CA LEU A 129 -9.66 3.47 0.52
C LEU A 129 -9.48 3.71 -0.99
N PRO A 130 -10.18 4.71 -1.56
CA PRO A 130 -9.88 5.16 -2.91
C PRO A 130 -8.45 5.74 -2.96
N ASN A 131 -7.87 5.81 -4.15
CA ASN A 131 -6.59 6.48 -4.35
C ASN A 131 -6.69 7.97 -3.98
N TYR A 132 -5.56 8.66 -3.89
CA TYR A 132 -5.50 10.07 -3.49
C TYR A 132 -6.47 10.98 -4.27
N GLU A 133 -6.54 10.82 -5.58
CA GLU A 133 -7.48 11.58 -6.44
C GLU A 133 -8.94 11.26 -6.11
N GLY A 134 -9.24 10.00 -5.81
CA GLY A 134 -10.58 9.57 -5.38
C GLY A 134 -10.99 10.16 -4.04
N MET A 135 -10.07 10.19 -3.06
CA MET A 135 -10.34 10.84 -1.76
C MET A 135 -10.54 12.34 -1.91
N LEU A 136 -9.74 13.00 -2.75
CA LEU A 136 -9.91 14.42 -3.07
C LEU A 136 -11.27 14.69 -3.73
N SER A 137 -11.68 13.85 -4.67
CA SER A 137 -12.99 13.91 -5.32
C SER A 137 -14.13 13.74 -4.33
N MET A 138 -14.01 12.77 -3.39
CA MET A 138 -14.98 12.57 -2.31
C MET A 138 -15.09 13.81 -1.42
N LEU A 139 -13.96 14.38 -0.99
CA LEU A 139 -13.93 15.59 -0.19
C LEU A 139 -14.64 16.76 -0.90
N LEU A 140 -14.32 16.98 -2.17
CA LEU A 140 -14.96 18.01 -2.99
C LEU A 140 -16.48 17.77 -3.13
N SER A 141 -16.89 16.51 -3.31
CA SER A 141 -18.29 16.12 -3.38
C SER A 141 -19.06 16.44 -2.07
N VAL A 142 -18.44 16.15 -0.93
CA VAL A 142 -19.01 16.45 0.38
C VAL A 142 -19.12 17.96 0.62
N LEU A 143 -18.13 18.74 0.21
CA LEU A 143 -18.17 20.21 0.29
C LEU A 143 -19.25 20.82 -0.60
N GLN A 144 -19.56 20.21 -1.74
CA GLN A 144 -20.62 20.65 -2.65
C GLN A 144 -22.00 20.11 -2.26
N ALA A 145 -22.08 19.10 -1.41
CA ALA A 145 -23.35 18.46 -1.04
C ALA A 145 -24.44 19.42 -0.51
N PRO A 146 -24.14 20.40 0.37
CA PRO A 146 -25.16 21.33 0.83
C PRO A 146 -25.79 22.15 -0.30
N ILE A 147 -24.98 22.64 -1.23
CA ILE A 147 -25.44 23.42 -2.37
C ILE A 147 -26.29 22.57 -3.32
N ARG A 148 -25.80 21.36 -3.62
CA ARG A 148 -26.52 20.39 -4.48
C ARG A 148 -27.86 19.98 -3.85
N ASN A 149 -27.88 19.69 -2.54
CA ASN A 149 -29.10 19.30 -1.84
C ASN A 149 -30.12 20.43 -1.81
N PHE A 150 -29.67 21.68 -1.63
CA PHE A 150 -30.54 22.86 -1.71
C PHE A 150 -31.17 23.04 -3.10
N ALA A 151 -30.34 22.90 -4.15
CA ALA A 151 -30.81 22.97 -5.53
C ALA A 151 -31.80 21.84 -5.88
N LEU A 152 -31.56 20.61 -5.38
CA LEU A 152 -32.51 19.51 -5.55
C LEU A 152 -33.82 19.73 -4.80
N ALA A 153 -33.74 20.25 -3.57
CA ALA A 153 -34.94 20.58 -2.78
C ALA A 153 -35.78 21.67 -3.45
N THR A 154 -35.16 22.74 -3.96
CA THR A 154 -35.86 23.79 -4.68
C THR A 154 -36.50 23.31 -5.96
N LYS A 155 -35.79 22.42 -6.69
CA LYS A 155 -36.31 21.77 -7.91
C LYS A 155 -37.53 20.88 -7.60
N ALA A 156 -37.42 20.04 -6.57
CA ALA A 156 -38.54 19.18 -6.14
C ALA A 156 -39.79 19.98 -5.71
N VAL A 157 -39.61 21.11 -5.00
CA VAL A 157 -40.73 22.02 -4.66
C VAL A 157 -41.33 22.67 -5.92
N ALA A 158 -40.51 23.02 -6.89
CA ALA A 158 -41.03 23.59 -8.16
C ALA A 158 -41.84 22.55 -8.93
N GLU A 159 -41.34 21.32 -9.08
CA GLU A 159 -42.05 20.22 -9.74
C GLU A 159 -43.38 19.89 -9.02
N GLN A 160 -43.40 19.83 -7.68
CA GLN A 160 -44.64 19.62 -6.92
C GLN A 160 -45.66 20.74 -7.12
N LYS A 161 -45.22 21.99 -7.27
CA LYS A 161 -46.12 23.10 -7.52
C LYS A 161 -46.70 23.09 -8.92
N GLU A 162 -45.91 22.65 -9.90
CA GLU A 162 -46.40 22.47 -11.31
C GLU A 162 -47.40 21.31 -11.38
N GLU A 163 -47.20 20.23 -10.64
CA GLU A 163 -48.15 19.10 -10.60
C GLU A 163 -49.48 19.47 -9.85
N GLN A 164 -49.41 20.34 -8.86
CA GLN A 164 -50.57 20.76 -8.10
C GLN A 164 -51.33 21.98 -8.71
N GLY A 165 -50.71 22.64 -9.67
CA GLY A 165 -51.26 23.84 -10.33
C GLY A 165 -51.85 23.58 -11.70
N ALA A 166 -51.92 22.30 -12.14
CA ALA A 166 -52.51 21.85 -13.41
C ALA A 166 -53.96 21.40 -13.26
#